data_bf56b19bd1fd58403c094511716554a5
#
_entry.id   bf56b19bd1fd58403c094511716554a5
#
_cell.length_a   1.000
_cell.length_b   1.000
_cell.length_c   1.000
_cell.angle_alpha   90.00
_cell.angle_beta   90.00
_cell.angle_gamma   90.00
#
_symmetry.space_group_name_H-M   'P 1'
#
loop_
_entity.id
_entity.type
_entity.pdbx_description
1 polymer ?
#
loop_
_entity_poly.entity_id
_entity_poly.type
_entity_poly.pdbx_seq_one_letter_code
_entity_poly.pdbx_strand_id
1 'polypeptide(L)'
;GDPDRVSSITAHFDQIHWTKIRREFNIVRGTLKGQEVLVLSTGMGTDNIDIVMNELDAAANIDPVTREDRPSFRKLTIIRIGTSGAIDPNLPLGIHLCSTGALSFDGLLPFYKHDFQTVAIEGAPFAPYFIPATFNRDQLSTIPNVQTGITATLPGFYAPQGRTIRSKSAFTKAMDSLYTQRVAGTNITNFEMETAGIYALAHLLGHEAYSFSALLANRSLGTFHEDPASAVESLIQKVLAWAVKLDA
;
A
#
# COMPACT_ATOMS: atom_id res chain seq x y z
N GLY A 1 -2.21 -3.78 -7.07
CA GLY A 1 -3.29 -3.38 -7.89
C GLY A 1 -3.24 -3.93 -9.32
N ASP A 2 -2.31 -3.44 -10.10
CA ASP A 2 -2.17 -3.74 -11.53
C ASP A 2 -1.52 -5.13 -11.76
N PRO A 3 -2.18 -6.09 -12.43
CA PRO A 3 -1.62 -7.41 -12.72
C PRO A 3 -0.41 -7.36 -13.66
N ASP A 4 -0.30 -6.36 -14.55
CA ASP A 4 0.83 -6.23 -15.47
C ASP A 4 2.12 -5.86 -14.73
N ARG A 5 2.01 -5.21 -13.56
CA ARG A 5 3.16 -4.89 -12.71
C ARG A 5 3.85 -6.13 -12.16
N VAL A 6 3.14 -7.25 -12.00
CA VAL A 6 3.76 -8.54 -11.61
C VAL A 6 4.83 -8.93 -12.63
N SER A 7 4.54 -8.81 -13.92
CA SER A 7 5.49 -9.11 -14.99
C SER A 7 6.71 -8.16 -14.97
N SER A 8 6.49 -6.87 -14.72
CA SER A 8 7.58 -5.89 -14.59
C SER A 8 8.51 -6.22 -13.41
N ILE A 9 7.94 -6.60 -12.26
CA ILE A 9 8.73 -6.98 -11.08
C ILE A 9 9.50 -8.28 -11.34
N THR A 10 8.84 -9.31 -11.90
CA THR A 10 9.43 -10.62 -12.08
C THR A 10 10.44 -10.69 -13.22
N ALA A 11 10.50 -9.69 -14.10
CA ALA A 11 11.57 -9.52 -15.07
C ALA A 11 12.95 -9.33 -14.42
N HIS A 12 13.00 -8.95 -13.13
CA HIS A 12 14.24 -8.81 -12.35
C HIS A 12 14.63 -10.08 -11.58
N PHE A 13 13.84 -11.16 -11.64
CA PHE A 13 14.11 -12.40 -10.92
C PHE A 13 15.25 -13.19 -11.57
N ASP A 14 16.06 -13.83 -10.72
CA ASP A 14 17.09 -14.77 -11.18
C ASP A 14 16.46 -16.03 -11.78
N GLN A 15 15.36 -16.50 -11.17
CA GLN A 15 14.62 -17.68 -11.60
C GLN A 15 13.15 -17.57 -11.18
N ILE A 16 12.25 -17.97 -12.07
CA ILE A 16 10.83 -18.17 -11.78
C ILE A 16 10.60 -19.67 -11.51
N HIS A 17 10.04 -20.00 -10.36
CA HIS A 17 9.72 -21.38 -9.99
C HIS A 17 8.35 -21.82 -10.48
N TRP A 18 7.35 -20.96 -10.29
CA TRP A 18 6.00 -21.19 -10.82
C TRP A 18 5.19 -19.89 -10.92
N THR A 19 4.19 -19.92 -11.77
CA THR A 19 3.20 -18.85 -11.96
C THR A 19 1.79 -19.43 -11.87
N LYS A 20 0.89 -18.68 -11.25
CA LYS A 20 -0.53 -19.01 -11.16
C LYS A 20 -1.37 -17.77 -11.37
N ILE A 21 -2.36 -17.87 -12.25
CA ILE A 21 -3.30 -16.77 -12.51
C ILE A 21 -4.70 -17.26 -12.17
N ARG A 22 -5.43 -16.53 -11.37
CA ARG A 22 -6.83 -16.79 -11.06
C ARG A 22 -7.54 -15.47 -10.75
N ARG A 23 -8.58 -15.16 -11.54
CA ARG A 23 -9.26 -13.85 -11.47
C ARG A 23 -8.27 -12.71 -11.64
N GLU A 24 -8.32 -11.69 -10.78
CA GLU A 24 -7.39 -10.57 -10.72
C GLU A 24 -6.02 -10.89 -10.11
N PHE A 25 -5.87 -12.09 -9.55
CA PHE A 25 -4.63 -12.51 -8.90
C PHE A 25 -3.68 -13.17 -9.90
N ASN A 26 -2.59 -12.49 -10.20
CA ASN A 26 -1.43 -13.04 -10.89
C ASN A 26 -0.34 -13.25 -9.84
N ILE A 27 0.07 -14.49 -9.62
CA ILE A 27 0.97 -14.90 -8.55
C ILE A 27 2.19 -15.56 -9.15
N VAL A 28 3.37 -15.08 -8.80
CA VAL A 28 4.66 -15.62 -9.26
C VAL A 28 5.57 -15.85 -8.06
N ARG A 29 6.10 -17.06 -7.93
CA ARG A 29 7.17 -17.38 -6.98
C ARG A 29 8.48 -17.57 -7.74
N GLY A 30 9.55 -17.02 -7.18
CA GLY A 30 10.87 -17.13 -7.76
C GLY A 30 11.95 -16.67 -6.80
N THR A 31 13.17 -16.52 -7.30
CA THR A 31 14.32 -16.00 -6.56
C THR A 31 14.75 -14.65 -7.10
N LEU A 32 15.14 -13.77 -6.20
CA LEU A 32 15.78 -12.49 -6.49
C LEU A 32 17.06 -12.36 -5.66
N LYS A 33 18.21 -12.34 -6.32
CA LYS A 33 19.55 -12.36 -5.68
C LYS A 33 19.68 -13.47 -4.63
N GLY A 34 19.16 -14.65 -4.97
CA GLY A 34 19.19 -15.83 -4.13
C GLY A 34 18.14 -15.90 -3.03
N GLN A 35 17.32 -14.87 -2.83
CA GLN A 35 16.23 -14.87 -1.86
C GLN A 35 14.91 -15.31 -2.48
N GLU A 36 14.13 -16.12 -1.74
CA GLU A 36 12.80 -16.55 -2.17
C GLU A 36 11.80 -15.38 -2.05
N VAL A 37 11.14 -15.08 -3.17
CA VAL A 37 10.17 -13.99 -3.27
C VAL A 37 8.87 -14.49 -3.88
N LEU A 38 7.76 -14.05 -3.31
CA LEU A 38 6.43 -14.19 -3.87
C LEU A 38 5.93 -12.80 -4.30
N VAL A 39 5.57 -12.65 -5.58
CA VAL A 39 4.94 -11.45 -6.11
C VAL A 39 3.51 -11.76 -6.51
N LEU A 40 2.58 -10.90 -6.16
CA LEU A 40 1.18 -11.08 -6.55
C LEU A 40 0.50 -9.73 -6.82
N SER A 41 -0.45 -9.73 -7.77
CA SER A 41 -1.42 -8.65 -7.91
C SER A 41 -2.57 -8.86 -6.94
N THR A 42 -3.04 -7.78 -6.32
CA THR A 42 -4.14 -7.85 -5.34
C THR A 42 -5.49 -7.44 -5.93
N GLY A 43 -5.52 -6.89 -7.15
CA GLY A 43 -6.67 -6.09 -7.57
C GLY A 43 -6.69 -4.74 -6.83
N MET A 44 -7.80 -4.03 -6.87
CA MET A 44 -7.98 -2.71 -6.28
C MET A 44 -8.90 -2.76 -5.06
N GLY A 45 -8.55 -1.99 -4.03
CA GLY A 45 -9.38 -1.77 -2.86
C GLY A 45 -9.10 -2.70 -1.67
N THR A 46 -9.56 -2.30 -0.50
CA THR A 46 -9.28 -2.99 0.77
C THR A 46 -10.05 -4.29 0.95
N ASP A 47 -11.15 -4.49 0.26
CA ASP A 47 -11.88 -5.76 0.20
C ASP A 47 -11.03 -6.88 -0.45
N ASN A 48 -10.30 -6.58 -1.52
CA ASN A 48 -9.32 -7.52 -2.07
C ASN A 48 -8.12 -7.73 -1.13
N ILE A 49 -7.67 -6.70 -0.45
CA ILE A 49 -6.59 -6.78 0.53
C ILE A 49 -6.98 -7.68 1.71
N ASP A 50 -8.25 -7.66 2.13
CA ASP A 50 -8.78 -8.57 3.14
C ASP A 50 -8.52 -10.03 2.77
N ILE A 51 -8.88 -10.43 1.55
CA ILE A 51 -8.67 -11.79 1.05
C ILE A 51 -7.19 -12.13 1.01
N VAL A 52 -6.38 -11.27 0.39
CA VAL A 52 -4.95 -11.53 0.17
C VAL A 52 -4.18 -11.67 1.47
N MET A 53 -4.36 -10.75 2.41
CA MET A 53 -3.60 -10.74 3.66
C MET A 53 -3.93 -11.94 4.54
N ASN A 54 -5.22 -12.28 4.67
CA ASN A 54 -5.64 -13.45 5.43
C ASN A 54 -5.20 -14.76 4.78
N GLU A 55 -5.25 -14.88 3.45
CA GLU A 55 -4.80 -16.10 2.76
C GLU A 55 -3.28 -16.26 2.77
N LEU A 56 -2.51 -15.17 2.71
CA LEU A 56 -1.05 -15.21 2.85
C LEU A 56 -0.64 -15.63 4.26
N ASP A 57 -1.27 -15.08 5.28
CA ASP A 57 -1.03 -15.48 6.67
C ASP A 57 -1.40 -16.95 6.88
N ALA A 58 -2.59 -17.37 6.44
CA ALA A 58 -3.02 -18.76 6.55
C ALA A 58 -2.06 -19.73 5.85
N ALA A 59 -1.59 -19.39 4.65
CA ALA A 59 -0.60 -20.20 3.93
C ALA A 59 0.73 -20.33 4.67
N ALA A 60 1.14 -19.29 5.40
CA ALA A 60 2.38 -19.27 6.17
C ALA A 60 2.25 -19.95 7.55
N ASN A 61 1.10 -19.78 8.23
CA ASN A 61 0.96 -20.00 9.66
C ASN A 61 -0.08 -21.06 10.05
N ILE A 62 -0.92 -21.52 9.12
CA ILE A 62 -1.90 -22.60 9.39
C ILE A 62 -1.47 -23.90 8.69
N ASP A 63 -1.59 -25.02 9.42
CA ASP A 63 -1.41 -26.34 8.82
C ASP A 63 -2.65 -26.69 7.97
N PRO A 64 -2.50 -26.98 6.65
CA PRO A 64 -3.64 -27.21 5.76
C PRO A 64 -4.38 -28.54 6.03
N VAL A 65 -3.78 -29.48 6.78
CA VAL A 65 -4.37 -30.77 7.11
C VAL A 65 -5.17 -30.68 8.40
N THR A 66 -4.54 -30.20 9.48
CA THR A 66 -5.20 -30.07 10.79
C THR A 66 -6.06 -28.83 10.91
N ARG A 67 -5.80 -27.79 10.10
CA ARG A 67 -6.43 -26.45 10.14
C ARG A 67 -6.17 -25.72 11.48
N GLU A 68 -5.08 -26.06 12.13
CA GLU A 68 -4.63 -25.42 13.36
C GLU A 68 -3.40 -24.55 13.09
N ASP A 69 -3.12 -23.62 13.99
CA ASP A 69 -1.93 -22.79 13.95
C ASP A 69 -0.67 -23.67 13.97
N ARG A 70 0.31 -23.32 13.15
CA ARG A 70 1.62 -23.98 13.17
C ARG A 70 2.33 -23.71 14.52
N PRO A 71 3.12 -24.67 15.02
CA PRO A 71 3.85 -24.50 16.29
C PRO A 71 4.80 -23.30 16.31
N SER A 72 5.28 -22.87 15.15
CA SER A 72 6.15 -21.71 14.99
C SER A 72 5.50 -20.68 14.06
N PHE A 73 5.34 -19.45 14.56
CA PHE A 73 4.85 -18.34 13.77
C PHE A 73 5.92 -17.89 12.76
N ARG A 74 5.52 -17.75 11.50
CA ARG A 74 6.32 -17.20 10.43
C ARG A 74 5.89 -15.75 10.14
N LYS A 75 6.68 -14.79 10.61
CA LYS A 75 6.49 -13.38 10.28
C LYS A 75 6.77 -13.16 8.78
N LEU A 76 5.85 -12.50 8.08
CA LEU A 76 6.02 -12.10 6.69
C LEU A 76 6.46 -10.64 6.60
N THR A 77 7.34 -10.34 5.65
CA THR A 77 7.65 -8.99 5.20
C THR A 77 6.88 -8.69 3.92
N ILE A 78 5.91 -7.79 3.99
CA ILE A 78 4.97 -7.46 2.92
C ILE A 78 5.34 -6.11 2.34
N ILE A 79 5.59 -6.06 1.03
CA ILE A 79 6.00 -4.83 0.34
C ILE A 79 5.02 -4.53 -0.78
N ARG A 80 4.23 -3.46 -0.61
CA ARG A 80 3.40 -2.94 -1.69
C ARG A 80 4.23 -2.02 -2.57
N ILE A 81 4.26 -2.31 -3.88
CA ILE A 81 4.81 -1.42 -4.91
C ILE A 81 3.63 -0.92 -5.73
N GLY A 82 3.24 0.32 -5.52
CA GLY A 82 2.02 0.89 -6.09
C GLY A 82 2.23 2.25 -6.74
N THR A 83 1.09 2.85 -7.06
CA THR A 83 1.00 4.23 -7.52
C THR A 83 0.02 4.99 -6.63
N SER A 84 0.16 6.31 -6.57
CA SER A 84 -0.77 7.16 -5.84
C SER A 84 -0.86 8.56 -6.43
N GLY A 85 -1.84 9.34 -5.98
CA GLY A 85 -1.95 10.75 -6.29
C GLY A 85 -1.46 11.61 -5.12
N ALA A 86 -0.57 12.56 -5.37
CA ALA A 86 -0.21 13.57 -4.39
C ALA A 86 -1.40 14.50 -4.11
N ILE A 87 -1.58 14.87 -2.85
CA ILE A 87 -2.51 15.92 -2.42
C ILE A 87 -1.76 17.16 -1.93
N ASP A 88 -0.52 17.03 -1.51
CA ASP A 88 0.37 18.16 -1.20
C ASP A 88 0.86 18.77 -2.52
N PRO A 89 0.56 20.07 -2.79
CA PRO A 89 0.98 20.74 -4.01
C PRO A 89 2.51 20.87 -4.16
N ASN A 90 3.25 20.76 -3.05
CA ASN A 90 4.71 20.88 -3.06
C ASN A 90 5.42 19.56 -3.43
N LEU A 91 4.72 18.46 -3.51
CA LEU A 91 5.31 17.17 -3.90
C LEU A 91 5.40 17.07 -5.43
N PRO A 92 6.62 16.94 -5.98
CA PRO A 92 6.79 16.76 -7.42
C PRO A 92 6.27 15.41 -7.89
N LEU A 93 5.89 15.34 -9.16
CA LEU A 93 5.51 14.10 -9.81
C LEU A 93 6.72 13.20 -10.04
N GLY A 94 6.49 11.89 -10.11
CA GLY A 94 7.53 10.87 -10.33
C GLY A 94 8.37 10.54 -9.10
N ILE A 95 8.22 11.28 -7.98
CA ILE A 95 8.92 10.90 -6.75
C ILE A 95 8.36 9.60 -6.17
N HIS A 96 9.19 8.95 -5.38
CA HIS A 96 8.82 7.75 -4.65
C HIS A 96 8.52 8.10 -3.19
N LEU A 97 7.43 7.56 -2.67
CA LEU A 97 6.97 7.78 -1.32
C LEU A 97 6.77 6.44 -0.61
N CYS A 98 7.24 6.34 0.65
CA CYS A 98 6.88 5.26 1.56
C CYS A 98 5.95 5.81 2.64
N SER A 99 4.81 5.15 2.83
CA SER A 99 3.82 5.55 3.83
C SER A 99 4.29 5.18 5.23
N THR A 100 4.38 6.15 6.14
CA THR A 100 4.72 5.94 7.56
C THR A 100 3.49 5.73 8.45
N GLY A 101 2.33 5.78 7.85
CA GLY A 101 1.02 5.51 8.41
C GLY A 101 -0.04 5.72 7.35
N ALA A 102 -1.25 5.29 7.63
CA ALA A 102 -2.38 5.42 6.74
C ALA A 102 -3.65 5.87 7.47
N LEU A 103 -4.53 6.56 6.75
CA LEU A 103 -5.89 6.87 7.18
C LEU A 103 -6.86 5.95 6.44
N SER A 104 -7.61 5.13 7.16
CA SER A 104 -8.63 4.24 6.62
C SER A 104 -9.96 4.97 6.50
N PHE A 105 -10.31 5.36 5.29
CA PHE A 105 -11.62 5.87 4.93
C PHE A 105 -12.54 4.78 4.34
N ASP A 106 -12.10 3.54 4.39
CA ASP A 106 -12.87 2.37 3.95
C ASP A 106 -13.70 1.75 5.09
N GLY A 107 -14.53 0.78 4.75
CA GLY A 107 -15.42 0.10 5.71
C GLY A 107 -14.88 -1.22 6.24
N LEU A 108 -13.61 -1.57 6.02
CA LEU A 108 -13.06 -2.88 6.39
C LEU A 108 -12.86 -3.03 7.90
N LEU A 109 -12.21 -2.07 8.53
CA LEU A 109 -11.80 -2.16 9.94
C LEU A 109 -12.92 -2.37 10.95
N PRO A 110 -14.14 -1.81 10.81
CA PRO A 110 -15.25 -2.08 11.72
C PRO A 110 -15.63 -3.56 11.87
N PHE A 111 -15.20 -4.43 10.96
CA PHE A 111 -15.44 -5.88 11.03
C PHE A 111 -14.35 -6.64 11.78
N TYR A 112 -13.24 -5.99 12.14
CA TYR A 112 -12.15 -6.57 12.92
C TYR A 112 -12.13 -6.06 14.35
N LYS A 113 -11.67 -6.87 15.30
CA LYS A 113 -11.35 -6.40 16.66
C LYS A 113 -9.99 -5.71 16.62
N HIS A 114 -9.96 -4.44 16.96
CA HIS A 114 -8.75 -3.61 16.97
C HIS A 114 -8.86 -2.47 17.98
N ASP A 115 -7.75 -1.80 18.23
CA ASP A 115 -7.63 -0.63 19.12
C ASP A 115 -7.20 0.66 18.38
N PHE A 116 -7.19 0.65 17.03
CA PHE A 116 -6.88 1.84 16.24
C PHE A 116 -7.85 2.98 16.53
N GLN A 117 -7.29 4.17 16.68
CA GLN A 117 -8.07 5.36 17.02
C GLN A 117 -8.54 6.08 15.76
N THR A 118 -9.72 6.67 15.84
CA THR A 118 -10.20 7.58 14.80
C THR A 118 -9.57 8.95 14.94
N VAL A 119 -9.38 9.63 13.81
CA VAL A 119 -8.84 10.99 13.74
C VAL A 119 -9.85 11.90 13.07
N ALA A 120 -10.15 13.03 13.69
CA ALA A 120 -11.02 14.04 13.07
C ALA A 120 -10.29 14.66 11.86
N ILE A 121 -10.93 14.59 10.70
CA ILE A 121 -10.46 15.22 9.46
C ILE A 121 -11.51 16.26 9.06
N GLU A 122 -11.08 17.51 8.95
CA GLU A 122 -11.97 18.60 8.60
C GLU A 122 -12.62 18.38 7.23
N GLY A 123 -13.94 18.53 7.17
CA GLY A 123 -14.72 18.36 5.95
C GLY A 123 -14.92 16.90 5.51
N ALA A 124 -14.38 15.91 6.21
CA ALA A 124 -14.63 14.51 5.92
C ALA A 124 -16.03 14.09 6.39
N PRO A 125 -16.73 13.19 5.68
CA PRO A 125 -18.05 12.72 6.05
C PRO A 125 -18.07 11.87 7.33
N PHE A 126 -16.93 11.32 7.72
CA PHE A 126 -16.72 10.57 8.96
C PHE A 126 -15.23 10.57 9.35
N ALA A 127 -14.93 10.24 10.60
CA ALA A 127 -13.57 10.17 11.10
C ALA A 127 -12.91 8.84 10.68
N PRO A 128 -11.81 8.85 9.91
CA PRO A 128 -11.08 7.64 9.55
C PRO A 128 -10.28 7.10 10.73
N TYR A 129 -9.95 5.81 10.69
CA TYR A 129 -8.95 5.23 11.59
C TYR A 129 -7.55 5.60 11.14
N PHE A 130 -6.68 5.92 12.09
CA PHE A 130 -5.24 6.06 11.84
C PHE A 130 -4.52 4.74 12.14
N ILE A 131 -3.79 4.23 11.17
CA ILE A 131 -3.00 3.01 11.27
C ILE A 131 -1.53 3.38 11.10
N PRO A 132 -0.69 3.22 12.13
CA PRO A 132 0.75 3.39 12.00
C PRO A 132 1.34 2.27 11.14
N ALA A 133 2.44 2.54 10.45
CA ALA A 133 3.21 1.48 9.78
C ALA A 133 3.79 0.49 10.81
N THR A 134 3.93 -0.77 10.42
CA THR A 134 4.41 -1.85 11.28
C THR A 134 5.93 -2.06 11.22
N PHE A 135 6.62 -1.37 10.33
CA PHE A 135 8.05 -1.51 10.10
C PHE A 135 8.90 -0.54 10.95
N ASN A 136 10.17 -0.89 11.15
CA ASN A 136 11.14 0.02 11.73
C ASN A 136 11.53 1.11 10.73
N ARG A 137 11.28 2.38 11.06
CA ARG A 137 11.58 3.53 10.20
C ARG A 137 13.06 3.69 9.86
N ASP A 138 13.96 3.20 10.72
CA ASP A 138 15.40 3.27 10.48
C ASP A 138 15.81 2.49 9.21
N GLN A 139 15.08 1.46 8.86
CA GLN A 139 15.30 0.70 7.63
C GLN A 139 15.07 1.53 6.36
N LEU A 140 14.20 2.55 6.40
CA LEU A 140 13.99 3.47 5.28
C LEU A 140 15.18 4.39 5.03
N SER A 141 16.02 4.65 6.02
CA SER A 141 17.21 5.50 5.84
C SER A 141 18.21 4.92 4.84
N THR A 142 18.13 3.63 4.59
CA THR A 142 19.00 2.90 3.64
C THR A 142 18.52 2.98 2.20
N ILE A 143 17.30 3.47 1.95
CA ILE A 143 16.75 3.64 0.60
C ILE A 143 16.82 5.12 0.17
N PRO A 144 17.65 5.48 -0.83
CA PRO A 144 17.87 6.87 -1.17
C PRO A 144 16.67 7.49 -1.91
N ASN A 145 16.45 8.80 -1.67
CA ASN A 145 15.46 9.58 -2.40
C ASN A 145 14.03 8.99 -2.34
N VAL A 146 13.61 8.56 -1.15
CA VAL A 146 12.23 8.18 -0.83
C VAL A 146 11.67 9.19 0.15
N GLN A 147 10.58 9.82 -0.21
CA GLN A 147 9.83 10.70 0.68
C GLN A 147 8.98 9.86 1.63
N THR A 148 8.61 10.45 2.76
CA THR A 148 7.72 9.79 3.72
C THR A 148 6.52 10.67 4.04
N GLY A 149 5.39 10.05 4.37
CA GLY A 149 4.17 10.76 4.73
C GLY A 149 3.05 9.83 5.13
N ILE A 150 1.89 10.39 5.42
CA ILE A 150 0.68 9.62 5.69
C ILE A 150 -0.15 9.52 4.41
N THR A 151 -0.59 8.32 4.10
CA THR A 151 -1.44 8.02 2.95
C THR A 151 -2.91 7.97 3.36
N ALA A 152 -3.79 8.65 2.65
CA ALA A 152 -5.23 8.47 2.79
C ALA A 152 -5.69 7.31 1.87
N THR A 153 -6.18 6.24 2.47
CA THR A 153 -6.76 5.09 1.74
C THR A 153 -8.27 5.28 1.62
N LEU A 154 -8.75 5.33 0.38
CA LEU A 154 -10.13 5.67 0.05
C LEU A 154 -10.79 4.52 -0.74
N PRO A 155 -12.06 4.16 -0.45
CA PRO A 155 -12.71 2.96 -1.01
C PRO A 155 -13.19 3.12 -2.46
N GLY A 156 -12.65 4.06 -3.21
CA GLY A 156 -13.03 4.28 -4.60
C GLY A 156 -12.27 5.42 -5.25
N PHE A 157 -12.26 5.43 -6.57
CA PHE A 157 -11.46 6.37 -7.36
C PHE A 157 -12.17 7.71 -7.63
N TYR A 158 -13.51 7.74 -7.66
CA TYR A 158 -14.28 8.94 -8.03
C TYR A 158 -14.73 9.73 -6.80
N ALA A 159 -15.97 9.58 -6.37
CA ALA A 159 -16.54 10.36 -5.27
C ALA A 159 -15.75 10.24 -3.96
N PRO A 160 -15.24 9.07 -3.55
CA PRO A 160 -14.39 8.97 -2.37
C PRO A 160 -13.10 9.79 -2.46
N GLN A 161 -12.57 10.02 -3.67
CA GLN A 161 -11.40 10.87 -3.91
C GLN A 161 -11.78 12.28 -4.39
N GLY A 162 -12.97 12.76 -4.05
CA GLY A 162 -13.42 14.11 -4.37
C GLY A 162 -13.72 14.37 -5.86
N ARG A 163 -13.74 13.35 -6.71
CA ARG A 163 -14.04 13.50 -8.15
C ARG A 163 -15.55 13.46 -8.39
N THR A 164 -16.05 14.43 -9.09
CA THR A 164 -17.46 14.50 -9.52
C THR A 164 -17.54 14.29 -11.02
N ILE A 165 -18.33 13.27 -11.44
CA ILE A 165 -18.75 13.12 -12.85
C ILE A 165 -20.21 13.50 -12.95
N ARG A 166 -21.15 12.60 -12.65
CA ARG A 166 -22.59 12.88 -12.55
C ARG A 166 -23.04 12.99 -11.09
N SER A 167 -22.60 12.06 -10.24
CA SER A 167 -22.87 12.08 -8.80
C SER A 167 -21.90 13.01 -8.09
N LYS A 168 -22.43 13.87 -7.23
CA LYS A 168 -21.62 14.81 -6.44
C LYS A 168 -20.87 14.06 -5.35
N SER A 169 -19.61 14.43 -5.13
CA SER A 169 -18.82 13.93 -4.02
C SER A 169 -19.15 14.69 -2.73
N ALA A 170 -19.31 13.98 -1.63
CA ALA A 170 -19.37 14.56 -0.29
C ALA A 170 -17.97 14.87 0.27
N PHE A 171 -16.90 14.40 -0.39
CA PHE A 171 -15.52 14.49 0.09
C PHE A 171 -14.74 15.68 -0.50
N THR A 172 -15.34 16.49 -1.37
CA THR A 172 -14.65 17.58 -2.08
C THR A 172 -14.00 18.58 -1.10
N LYS A 173 -14.73 19.02 -0.07
CA LYS A 173 -14.21 19.97 0.93
C LYS A 173 -13.01 19.39 1.71
N ALA A 174 -13.09 18.11 2.10
CA ALA A 174 -11.99 17.46 2.78
C ALA A 174 -10.73 17.36 1.90
N MET A 175 -10.89 17.08 0.61
CA MET A 175 -9.77 17.01 -0.32
C MET A 175 -9.02 18.34 -0.45
N ASP A 176 -9.71 19.46 -0.39
CA ASP A 176 -9.11 20.79 -0.52
C ASP A 176 -8.22 21.17 0.68
N SER A 177 -8.53 20.63 1.87
CA SER A 177 -7.81 20.93 3.11
C SER A 177 -6.93 19.77 3.62
N LEU A 178 -7.04 18.59 3.03
CA LEU A 178 -6.45 17.38 3.58
C LEU A 178 -4.92 17.48 3.73
N TYR A 179 -4.24 18.08 2.76
CA TYR A 179 -2.77 18.22 2.78
C TYR A 179 -2.25 19.20 3.86
N THR A 180 -3.10 20.11 4.36
CA THR A 180 -2.74 21.03 5.44
C THR A 180 -2.85 20.41 6.82
N GLN A 181 -3.49 19.24 6.92
CA GLN A 181 -3.72 18.56 8.18
C GLN A 181 -2.57 17.62 8.50
N ARG A 182 -2.33 17.45 9.79
CA ARG A 182 -1.30 16.56 10.31
C ARG A 182 -1.92 15.49 11.21
N VAL A 183 -1.41 14.28 11.05
CA VAL A 183 -1.76 13.16 11.93
C VAL A 183 -0.47 12.61 12.54
N ALA A 184 -0.44 12.44 13.84
CA ALA A 184 0.77 12.04 14.57
C ALA A 184 2.00 12.92 14.22
N GLY A 185 1.81 14.23 14.00
CA GLY A 185 2.86 15.18 13.64
C GLY A 185 3.34 15.12 12.18
N THR A 186 2.78 14.24 11.35
CA THR A 186 3.18 14.02 9.95
C THR A 186 2.10 14.52 8.99
N ASN A 187 2.51 15.09 7.86
CA ASN A 187 1.58 15.54 6.82
C ASN A 187 0.88 14.37 6.12
N ILE A 188 -0.36 14.59 5.71
CA ILE A 188 -1.07 13.71 4.78
C ILE A 188 -0.62 14.10 3.37
N THR A 189 0.05 13.20 2.66
CA THR A 189 0.81 13.51 1.45
C THR A 189 0.14 13.06 0.17
N ASN A 190 -0.53 11.92 0.20
CA ASN A 190 -1.07 11.25 -0.98
C ASN A 190 -2.27 10.40 -0.64
N PHE A 191 -2.96 9.92 -1.67
CA PHE A 191 -4.08 9.01 -1.53
C PHE A 191 -4.01 7.87 -2.55
N GLU A 192 -4.55 6.73 -2.15
CA GLU A 192 -4.67 5.49 -2.93
C GLU A 192 -5.80 4.63 -2.33
N MET A 193 -5.80 3.31 -2.57
CA MET A 193 -6.96 2.47 -2.24
C MET A 193 -6.66 1.24 -1.37
N GLU A 194 -5.41 0.98 -0.92
CA GLU A 194 -5.02 -0.29 -0.28
C GLU A 194 -4.20 -0.17 1.01
N THR A 195 -3.38 0.87 1.16
CA THR A 195 -2.34 0.95 2.21
C THR A 195 -2.88 0.77 3.62
N ALA A 196 -4.03 1.37 3.95
CA ALA A 196 -4.60 1.24 5.30
C ALA A 196 -5.01 -0.20 5.61
N GLY A 197 -5.62 -0.90 4.65
CA GLY A 197 -5.97 -2.32 4.80
C GLY A 197 -4.73 -3.20 4.99
N ILE A 198 -3.68 -2.97 4.20
CA ILE A 198 -2.41 -3.71 4.32
C ILE A 198 -1.78 -3.49 5.70
N TYR A 199 -1.67 -2.24 6.16
CA TYR A 199 -1.07 -1.94 7.45
C TYR A 199 -1.89 -2.46 8.62
N ALA A 200 -3.21 -2.31 8.55
CA ALA A 200 -4.10 -2.80 9.60
C ALA A 200 -4.03 -4.33 9.74
N LEU A 201 -4.15 -5.05 8.64
CA LEU A 201 -4.10 -6.51 8.68
C LEU A 201 -2.69 -7.02 9.01
N ALA A 202 -1.62 -6.38 8.53
CA ALA A 202 -0.27 -6.71 8.95
C ALA A 202 -0.09 -6.54 10.46
N HIS A 203 -0.64 -5.45 11.04
CA HIS A 203 -0.62 -5.24 12.50
C HIS A 203 -1.38 -6.33 13.24
N LEU A 204 -2.61 -6.64 12.82
CA LEU A 204 -3.48 -7.63 13.47
C LEU A 204 -2.94 -9.06 13.35
N LEU A 205 -2.27 -9.39 12.25
CA LEU A 205 -1.71 -10.72 11.96
C LEU A 205 -0.24 -10.85 12.41
N GLY A 206 0.38 -9.80 12.94
CA GLY A 206 1.77 -9.85 13.44
C GLY A 206 2.86 -9.76 12.36
N HIS A 207 2.53 -9.25 11.18
CA HIS A 207 3.44 -9.10 10.05
C HIS A 207 4.07 -7.70 9.97
N GLU A 208 5.08 -7.55 9.13
CA GLU A 208 5.69 -6.27 8.79
C GLU A 208 5.27 -5.86 7.38
N ALA A 209 4.87 -4.60 7.21
CA ALA A 209 4.40 -4.13 5.91
C ALA A 209 4.95 -2.75 5.56
N TYR A 210 5.37 -2.61 4.31
CA TYR A 210 5.83 -1.38 3.68
C TYR A 210 4.92 -1.04 2.50
N SER A 211 4.55 0.21 2.34
CA SER A 211 3.78 0.65 1.18
C SER A 211 4.52 1.76 0.44
N PHE A 212 5.05 1.42 -0.72
CA PHE A 212 5.71 2.34 -1.63
C PHE A 212 4.80 2.75 -2.77
N SER A 213 4.88 4.01 -3.16
CA SER A 213 4.11 4.56 -4.29
C SER A 213 4.97 5.48 -5.16
N ALA A 214 4.84 5.36 -6.49
CA ALA A 214 5.21 6.42 -7.40
C ALA A 214 4.06 7.44 -7.47
N LEU A 215 4.36 8.73 -7.31
CA LEU A 215 3.37 9.80 -7.42
C LEU A 215 3.14 10.15 -8.90
N LEU A 216 2.06 9.64 -9.48
CA LEU A 216 1.75 9.79 -10.91
C LEU A 216 0.83 10.97 -11.22
N ALA A 217 0.18 11.53 -10.22
CA ALA A 217 -0.68 12.69 -10.34
C ALA A 217 -0.49 13.61 -9.14
N ASN A 218 -0.63 14.93 -9.32
CA ASN A 218 -0.81 15.86 -8.23
C ASN A 218 -2.23 16.43 -8.28
N ARG A 219 -3.05 16.04 -7.31
CA ARG A 219 -4.47 16.38 -7.28
C ARG A 219 -4.70 17.87 -7.09
N SER A 220 -3.91 18.51 -6.23
CA SER A 220 -4.03 19.94 -5.94
C SER A 220 -3.69 20.81 -7.14
N LEU A 221 -2.80 20.35 -8.01
CA LEU A 221 -2.36 21.08 -9.20
C LEU A 221 -3.08 20.61 -10.48
N GLY A 222 -3.82 19.49 -10.44
CA GLY A 222 -4.45 18.91 -11.62
C GLY A 222 -3.46 18.40 -12.68
N THR A 223 -2.23 18.04 -12.26
CA THR A 223 -1.16 17.62 -13.16
C THR A 223 -0.92 16.11 -13.11
N PHE A 224 -0.37 15.57 -14.20
CA PHE A 224 -0.05 14.14 -14.34
C PHE A 224 1.39 13.98 -14.81
N HIS A 225 2.01 12.88 -14.40
CA HIS A 225 3.36 12.53 -14.86
C HIS A 225 3.34 12.20 -16.35
N GLU A 226 4.31 12.70 -17.11
CA GLU A 226 4.38 12.52 -18.57
C GLU A 226 4.70 11.07 -18.96
N ASP A 227 5.54 10.39 -18.17
CA ASP A 227 5.90 8.99 -18.35
C ASP A 227 5.66 8.16 -17.08
N PRO A 228 4.40 7.72 -16.84
CA PRO A 228 4.06 6.92 -15.67
C PRO A 228 4.79 5.56 -15.62
N ALA A 229 5.07 4.97 -16.77
CA ALA A 229 5.72 3.66 -16.85
C ALA A 229 7.17 3.73 -16.34
N SER A 230 7.94 4.73 -16.76
CA SER A 230 9.30 4.96 -16.28
C SER A 230 9.35 5.25 -14.78
N ALA A 231 8.41 6.04 -14.26
CA ALA A 231 8.33 6.33 -12.82
C ALA A 231 8.08 5.06 -11.99
N VAL A 232 7.20 4.18 -12.46
CA VAL A 232 6.90 2.89 -11.81
C VAL A 232 8.08 1.94 -11.90
N GLU A 233 8.73 1.82 -13.06
CA GLU A 233 9.91 0.97 -13.24
C GLU A 233 11.07 1.42 -12.33
N SER A 234 11.32 2.72 -12.23
CA SER A 234 12.31 3.28 -11.31
C SER A 234 11.99 2.95 -9.83
N LEU A 235 10.71 2.96 -9.45
CA LEU A 235 10.28 2.53 -8.11
C LEU A 235 10.56 1.04 -7.90
N ILE A 236 10.19 0.19 -8.86
CA ILE A 236 10.41 -1.27 -8.80
C ILE A 236 11.89 -1.56 -8.54
N GLN A 237 12.78 -1.05 -9.39
CA GLN A 237 14.23 -1.26 -9.27
C GLN A 237 14.76 -0.83 -7.90
N LYS A 238 14.36 0.34 -7.44
CA LYS A 238 14.76 0.89 -6.15
C LYS A 238 14.31 0.02 -4.98
N VAL A 239 13.04 -0.39 -4.97
CA VAL A 239 12.47 -1.20 -3.90
C VAL A 239 13.06 -2.61 -3.91
N LEU A 240 13.23 -3.24 -5.06
CA LEU A 240 13.86 -4.56 -5.15
C LEU A 240 15.31 -4.56 -4.67
N ALA A 241 16.10 -3.53 -5.08
CA ALA A 241 17.48 -3.37 -4.64
C ALA A 241 17.62 -3.14 -3.12
N TRP A 242 16.60 -2.58 -2.49
CA TRP A 242 16.52 -2.38 -1.05
C TRP A 242 16.01 -3.64 -0.33
N ALA A 243 14.95 -4.27 -0.84
CA ALA A 243 14.28 -5.40 -0.20
C ALA A 243 15.23 -6.58 0.03
N VAL A 244 16.13 -6.86 -0.90
CA VAL A 244 17.13 -7.94 -0.77
C VAL A 244 18.17 -7.69 0.33
N LYS A 245 18.17 -6.53 0.96
CA LYS A 245 19.07 -6.19 2.08
C LYS A 245 18.36 -6.22 3.44
N LEU A 246 17.05 -6.41 3.47
CA LEU A 246 16.28 -6.43 4.73
C LEU A 246 16.60 -7.66 5.57
N ASP A 247 16.87 -8.79 4.95
CA ASP A 247 17.12 -10.09 5.59
C ASP A 247 18.61 -10.49 5.54
N ALA A 248 19.51 -9.55 5.23
CA ALA A 248 20.94 -9.79 5.09
C ALA A 248 21.72 -9.51 6.39
#